data_ca3fd79987d2e1aad187fee7f5a36c85
#
_entry.id   ca3fd79987d2e1aad187fee7f5a36c85
#
_cell.length_a   1.000
_cell.length_b   1.000
_cell.length_c   1.000
_cell.angle_alpha   90.00
_cell.angle_beta   90.00
_cell.angle_gamma   90.00
#
_symmetry.space_group_name_H-M   'P 1'
#
loop_
_entity.id
_entity.type
_entity.pdbx_description
1 polymer ?
#
loop_
_entity_poly.entity_id
_entity_poly.type
_entity_poly.pdbx_seq_one_letter_code
_entity_poly.pdbx_strand_id
1 'polypeptide(L)'
;MDLDDAIGRIEGCNSIDELKATLQSISGDYGFESFNFVDTGAPHLDAPFFIGTLKDDFLRGYIDNKLIHVDPCILRARRTNTAFSWGEVAVPQYHGVRKSGAQKTMAFALDFGFKEGFIVPFHFSDAIGRVNSSLIVFFWSDPSQKFRFLISRKKYEMHLIMIYWAQRAVDLVAETYRDGPRFAAKEAVPQQGQMLTDRERDVLAWAARGKSALDTADILHLSEDTVKTHIRNALNKLGANNKTHGVTKAIYLGLINV
;
A
#
# COMPACT_ATOMS: atom_id res chain seq x y z
N MET A 1 -10.60 -22.31 15.96
CA MET A 1 -11.39 -21.80 14.82
C MET A 1 -10.87 -22.47 13.57
N ASP A 2 -11.79 -22.89 12.70
CA ASP A 2 -11.45 -23.44 11.38
C ASP A 2 -11.18 -22.29 10.39
N LEU A 3 -10.30 -22.53 9.41
CA LEU A 3 -9.91 -21.52 8.42
C LEU A 3 -11.10 -21.13 7.53
N ASP A 4 -11.88 -22.10 7.08
CA ASP A 4 -13.04 -21.87 6.20
C ASP A 4 -14.11 -21.06 6.93
N ASP A 5 -14.34 -21.33 8.23
CA ASP A 5 -15.26 -20.52 9.06
C ASP A 5 -14.77 -19.07 9.17
N ALA A 6 -13.47 -18.86 9.42
CA ALA A 6 -12.92 -17.51 9.51
C ALA A 6 -13.08 -16.72 8.20
N ILE A 7 -12.79 -17.35 7.06
CA ILE A 7 -12.94 -16.73 5.73
C ILE A 7 -14.42 -16.45 5.45
N GLY A 8 -15.32 -17.40 5.67
CA GLY A 8 -16.75 -17.21 5.44
C GLY A 8 -17.34 -16.06 6.28
N ARG A 9 -16.88 -15.88 7.52
CA ARG A 9 -17.28 -14.74 8.37
C ARG A 9 -16.78 -13.40 7.81
N ILE A 10 -15.58 -13.37 7.27
CA ILE A 10 -14.99 -12.17 6.65
C ILE A 10 -15.75 -11.79 5.38
N GLU A 11 -15.99 -12.76 4.49
CA GLU A 11 -16.70 -12.52 3.23
C GLU A 11 -18.16 -12.09 3.45
N GLY A 12 -18.77 -12.55 4.54
CA GLY A 12 -20.13 -12.17 4.95
C GLY A 12 -20.26 -10.75 5.52
N CYS A 13 -19.16 -10.05 5.83
CA CYS A 13 -19.24 -8.67 6.34
C CYS A 13 -19.71 -7.68 5.27
N ASN A 14 -20.65 -6.80 5.65
CA ASN A 14 -21.22 -5.79 4.75
C ASN A 14 -20.85 -4.36 5.14
N SER A 15 -20.06 -4.18 6.19
CA SER A 15 -19.56 -2.88 6.64
C SER A 15 -18.16 -2.99 7.20
N ILE A 16 -17.45 -1.86 7.23
CA ILE A 16 -16.11 -1.78 7.85
C ILE A 16 -16.17 -2.09 9.36
N ASP A 17 -17.24 -1.69 10.04
CA ASP A 17 -17.41 -1.97 11.47
C ASP A 17 -17.58 -3.47 11.74
N GLU A 18 -18.41 -4.18 10.94
CA GLU A 18 -18.52 -5.63 11.00
C GLU A 18 -17.18 -6.31 10.70
N LEU A 19 -16.49 -5.87 9.66
CA LEU A 19 -15.20 -6.42 9.26
C LEU A 19 -14.13 -6.23 10.35
N LYS A 20 -14.14 -5.06 11.00
CA LYS A 20 -13.27 -4.75 12.14
C LYS A 20 -13.58 -5.65 13.34
N ALA A 21 -14.85 -5.78 13.70
CA ALA A 21 -15.29 -6.63 14.83
C ALA A 21 -14.97 -8.12 14.57
N THR A 22 -15.16 -8.58 13.34
CA THR A 22 -14.84 -9.95 12.93
C THR A 22 -13.35 -10.23 13.06
N LEU A 23 -12.47 -9.32 12.60
CA LEU A 23 -11.03 -9.50 12.76
C LEU A 23 -10.58 -9.43 14.21
N GLN A 24 -11.20 -8.55 15.02
CA GLN A 24 -10.92 -8.48 16.45
C GLN A 24 -11.23 -9.81 17.13
N SER A 25 -12.36 -10.44 16.80
CA SER A 25 -12.72 -11.77 17.33
C SER A 25 -11.70 -12.82 16.87
N ILE A 26 -11.40 -12.87 15.58
CA ILE A 26 -10.46 -13.83 15.00
C ILE A 26 -9.06 -13.68 15.60
N SER A 27 -8.53 -12.45 15.66
CA SER A 27 -7.20 -12.20 16.21
C SER A 27 -7.10 -12.46 17.71
N GLY A 28 -8.19 -12.21 18.44
CA GLY A 28 -8.33 -12.53 19.85
C GLY A 28 -8.21 -14.03 20.14
N ASP A 29 -8.77 -14.89 19.30
CA ASP A 29 -8.66 -16.35 19.41
C ASP A 29 -7.19 -16.83 19.27
N TYR A 30 -6.34 -16.07 18.58
CA TYR A 30 -4.90 -16.30 18.53
C TYR A 30 -4.13 -15.64 19.67
N GLY A 31 -4.77 -14.78 20.47
CA GLY A 31 -4.17 -14.09 21.62
C GLY A 31 -3.58 -12.71 21.31
N PHE A 32 -3.90 -12.12 20.17
CA PHE A 32 -3.54 -10.74 19.88
C PHE A 32 -4.49 -9.76 20.56
N GLU A 33 -3.94 -8.71 21.15
CA GLU A 33 -4.73 -7.70 21.89
C GLU A 33 -5.38 -6.68 20.95
N SER A 34 -4.66 -6.34 19.89
CA SER A 34 -5.11 -5.35 18.93
C SER A 34 -4.46 -5.57 17.56
N PHE A 35 -5.07 -4.95 16.58
CA PHE A 35 -4.53 -4.90 15.22
C PHE A 35 -4.71 -3.51 14.63
N ASN A 36 -3.96 -3.24 13.58
CA ASN A 36 -4.16 -2.05 12.75
C ASN A 36 -3.85 -2.36 11.28
N PHE A 37 -4.83 -2.16 10.42
CA PHE A 37 -4.64 -2.11 8.98
C PHE A 37 -4.23 -0.70 8.61
N VAL A 38 -3.14 -0.59 7.88
CA VAL A 38 -2.58 0.67 7.39
C VAL A 38 -2.55 0.60 5.88
N ASP A 39 -3.40 1.38 5.25
CA ASP A 39 -3.24 1.65 3.83
C ASP A 39 -2.31 2.85 3.68
N THR A 40 -1.09 2.58 3.23
CA THR A 40 -0.09 3.65 3.05
C THR A 40 -0.36 4.47 1.78
N GLY A 41 -1.37 4.09 1.00
CA GLY A 41 -1.74 4.76 -0.24
C GLY A 41 -0.64 4.74 -1.30
N ALA A 42 -0.81 5.58 -2.30
CA ALA A 42 0.28 5.91 -3.19
C ALA A 42 1.28 6.85 -2.45
N PRO A 43 2.58 6.82 -2.79
CA PRO A 43 3.63 7.53 -2.05
C PRO A 43 3.46 9.05 -1.87
N HIS A 44 2.52 9.65 -2.59
CA HIS A 44 2.23 11.09 -2.58
C HIS A 44 0.96 11.45 -1.79
N LEU A 45 0.26 10.48 -1.19
CA LEU A 45 -0.88 10.77 -0.32
C LEU A 45 -0.37 10.98 1.10
N ASP A 46 -0.51 12.19 1.61
CA ASP A 46 0.01 12.60 2.92
C ASP A 46 -0.76 12.00 4.12
N ALA A 47 -1.89 11.32 3.88
CA ALA A 47 -2.71 10.75 4.93
C ALA A 47 -2.91 9.25 4.73
N PRO A 48 -2.27 8.40 5.54
CA PRO A 48 -2.59 6.97 5.57
C PRO A 48 -4.01 6.76 6.10
N PHE A 49 -4.67 5.73 5.58
CA PHE A 49 -5.96 5.30 6.08
C PHE A 49 -5.77 4.15 7.08
N PHE A 50 -6.48 4.20 8.21
CA PHE A 50 -6.37 3.21 9.27
C PHE A 50 -7.71 2.54 9.55
N ILE A 51 -7.69 1.21 9.67
CA ILE A 51 -8.79 0.42 10.26
C ILE A 51 -8.17 -0.43 11.37
N GLY A 52 -8.57 -0.23 12.61
CA GLY A 52 -7.97 -1.01 13.68
C GLY A 52 -8.61 -0.79 15.04
N THR A 53 -7.99 -1.40 16.03
CA THR A 53 -8.45 -1.40 17.42
C THR A 53 -7.45 -0.74 18.38
N LEU A 54 -6.40 -0.11 17.83
CA LEU A 54 -5.45 0.67 18.62
C LEU A 54 -6.14 1.87 19.26
N LYS A 55 -5.68 2.22 20.45
CA LYS A 55 -6.15 3.42 21.18
C LYS A 55 -5.77 4.70 20.40
N ASP A 56 -6.62 5.70 20.50
CA ASP A 56 -6.43 7.00 19.84
C ASP A 56 -5.09 7.66 20.21
N ASP A 57 -4.64 7.50 21.44
CA ASP A 57 -3.36 8.06 21.91
C ASP A 57 -2.17 7.45 21.18
N PHE A 58 -2.22 6.14 20.90
CA PHE A 58 -1.19 5.48 20.08
C PHE A 58 -1.19 6.05 18.67
N LEU A 59 -2.35 6.09 18.02
CA LEU A 59 -2.47 6.56 16.64
C LEU A 59 -2.05 8.03 16.51
N ARG A 60 -2.51 8.89 17.41
CA ARG A 60 -2.10 10.30 17.45
C ARG A 60 -0.60 10.43 17.64
N GLY A 61 -0.02 9.78 18.64
CA GLY A 61 1.42 9.84 18.88
C GLY A 61 2.25 9.30 17.73
N TYR A 62 1.79 8.25 17.04
CA TYR A 62 2.44 7.70 15.87
C TYR A 62 2.44 8.68 14.68
N ILE A 63 1.31 9.36 14.44
CA ILE A 63 1.15 10.35 13.36
C ILE A 63 1.94 11.63 13.68
N ASP A 64 1.78 12.20 14.87
CA ASP A 64 2.39 13.46 15.29
C ASP A 64 3.93 13.39 15.28
N ASN A 65 4.49 12.24 15.68
CA ASN A 65 5.92 11.97 15.60
C ASN A 65 6.39 11.54 14.20
N LYS A 66 5.50 11.52 13.19
CA LYS A 66 5.79 11.14 11.79
C LYS A 66 6.48 9.77 11.67
N LEU A 67 6.17 8.83 12.57
CA LEU A 67 6.82 7.54 12.64
C LEU A 67 6.58 6.69 11.40
N ILE A 68 5.47 6.89 10.69
CA ILE A 68 5.15 6.18 9.44
C ILE A 68 6.25 6.29 8.37
N HIS A 69 6.98 7.40 8.35
CA HIS A 69 8.05 7.62 7.35
C HIS A 69 9.36 6.92 7.68
N VAL A 70 9.54 6.50 8.93
CA VAL A 70 10.77 5.91 9.45
C VAL A 70 10.56 4.53 10.07
N ASP A 71 9.33 4.03 10.04
CA ASP A 71 8.98 2.70 10.52
C ASP A 71 9.60 1.63 9.63
N PRO A 72 10.53 0.82 10.17
CA PRO A 72 11.21 -0.21 9.41
C PRO A 72 10.27 -1.32 8.94
N CYS A 73 9.15 -1.53 9.64
CA CYS A 73 8.12 -2.51 9.27
C CYS A 73 7.39 -2.08 8.01
N ILE A 74 7.02 -0.80 7.90
CA ILE A 74 6.40 -0.25 6.68
C ILE A 74 7.36 -0.30 5.50
N LEU A 75 8.63 0.07 5.71
CA LEU A 75 9.66 0.03 4.66
C LEU A 75 9.89 -1.40 4.16
N ARG A 76 9.87 -2.40 5.04
CA ARG A 76 9.97 -3.82 4.67
C ARG A 76 8.69 -4.29 3.99
N ALA A 77 7.52 -3.99 4.55
CA ALA A 77 6.24 -4.42 4.02
C ALA A 77 6.03 -4.01 2.56
N ARG A 78 6.48 -2.81 2.17
CA ARG A 78 6.42 -2.34 0.77
C ARG A 78 7.22 -3.17 -0.24
N ARG A 79 8.10 -4.06 0.22
CA ARG A 79 9.03 -4.84 -0.60
C ARG A 79 8.82 -6.35 -0.52
N THR A 80 7.81 -6.81 0.20
CA THR A 80 7.52 -8.23 0.39
C THR A 80 6.03 -8.49 0.45
N ASN A 81 5.62 -9.65 -0.05
CA ASN A 81 4.27 -10.19 0.11
C ASN A 81 4.21 -11.26 1.22
N THR A 82 5.31 -11.54 1.88
CA THR A 82 5.35 -12.55 2.94
C THR A 82 5.23 -11.91 4.31
N ALA A 83 4.43 -12.54 5.17
CA ALA A 83 4.28 -12.10 6.56
C ALA A 83 5.60 -12.25 7.33
N PHE A 84 5.83 -11.34 8.28
CA PHE A 84 7.03 -11.32 9.11
C PHE A 84 6.74 -10.76 10.51
N SER A 85 7.62 -11.03 11.46
CA SER A 85 7.57 -10.52 12.82
C SER A 85 8.50 -9.33 13.00
N TRP A 86 8.29 -8.52 14.05
CA TRP A 86 9.20 -7.43 14.40
C TRP A 86 10.64 -7.90 14.60
N GLY A 87 10.83 -9.06 15.24
CA GLY A 87 12.15 -9.64 15.46
C GLY A 87 12.93 -9.99 14.19
N GLU A 88 12.24 -10.06 13.03
CA GLU A 88 12.85 -10.30 11.72
C GLU A 88 13.26 -9.00 11.00
N VAL A 89 12.92 -7.83 11.59
CA VAL A 89 13.22 -6.52 10.99
C VAL A 89 14.55 -6.02 11.53
N ALA A 90 15.49 -5.73 10.62
CA ALA A 90 16.76 -5.15 11.01
C ALA A 90 16.55 -3.72 11.51
N VAL A 91 16.73 -3.52 12.81
CA VAL A 91 16.81 -2.20 13.42
C VAL A 91 18.28 -1.84 13.57
N PRO A 92 18.80 -0.84 12.84
CA PRO A 92 20.20 -0.45 12.93
C PRO A 92 20.59 -0.15 14.37
N GLN A 93 21.63 -0.84 14.87
CA GLN A 93 22.21 -0.49 16.16
C GLN A 93 23.01 0.81 15.97
N TYR A 94 22.56 1.86 16.63
CA TYR A 94 23.22 3.15 16.61
C TYR A 94 23.88 3.40 17.96
N HIS A 95 25.19 3.61 17.96
CA HIS A 95 25.97 3.86 19.17
C HIS A 95 26.08 5.36 19.53
N GLY A 96 25.25 6.20 18.92
CA GLY A 96 25.21 7.64 19.16
C GLY A 96 24.14 8.10 20.15
N VAL A 97 24.18 9.38 20.51
CA VAL A 97 23.25 10.02 21.46
C VAL A 97 21.80 10.10 20.95
N ARG A 98 21.57 10.02 19.63
CA ARG A 98 20.23 10.11 19.02
C ARG A 98 19.77 8.77 18.48
N LYS A 99 18.60 8.32 18.93
CA LYS A 99 17.93 7.14 18.36
C LYS A 99 17.62 7.36 16.87
N SER A 100 17.85 6.34 16.03
CA SER A 100 17.38 6.33 14.64
C SER A 100 15.85 6.34 14.58
N GLY A 101 15.27 6.66 13.41
CA GLY A 101 13.82 6.60 13.21
C GLY A 101 13.25 5.23 13.55
N ALA A 102 13.89 4.16 13.08
CA ALA A 102 13.52 2.78 13.38
C ALA A 102 13.54 2.48 14.89
N GLN A 103 14.57 2.92 15.60
CA GLN A 103 14.65 2.75 17.07
C GLN A 103 13.58 3.55 17.80
N LYS A 104 13.22 4.75 17.31
CA LYS A 104 12.14 5.55 17.89
C LYS A 104 10.79 4.84 17.74
N THR A 105 10.52 4.28 16.57
CA THR A 105 9.26 3.55 16.30
C THR A 105 9.13 2.32 17.21
N MET A 106 10.19 1.52 17.33
CA MET A 106 10.17 0.35 18.22
C MET A 106 10.05 0.74 19.68
N ALA A 107 10.77 1.79 20.14
CA ALA A 107 10.65 2.29 21.51
C ALA A 107 9.24 2.79 21.78
N PHE A 108 8.64 3.52 20.86
CA PHE A 108 7.27 4.02 20.97
C PHE A 108 6.26 2.88 21.17
N ALA A 109 6.36 1.79 20.39
CA ALA A 109 5.49 0.64 20.56
C ALA A 109 5.69 -0.04 21.96
N LEU A 110 6.93 -0.13 22.43
CA LEU A 110 7.25 -0.67 23.76
C LEU A 110 6.68 0.19 24.90
N ASP A 111 6.67 1.52 24.75
CA ASP A 111 6.08 2.44 25.74
C ASP A 111 4.58 2.22 25.90
N PHE A 112 3.89 1.69 24.90
CA PHE A 112 2.49 1.26 24.95
C PHE A 112 2.31 -0.21 25.39
N GLY A 113 3.38 -0.90 25.77
CA GLY A 113 3.36 -2.27 26.29
C GLY A 113 3.49 -3.36 25.21
N PHE A 114 3.56 -3.01 23.94
CA PHE A 114 3.68 -3.99 22.86
C PHE A 114 5.13 -4.51 22.76
N LYS A 115 5.30 -5.81 22.92
CA LYS A 115 6.62 -6.47 22.93
C LYS A 115 6.97 -7.09 21.59
N GLU A 116 5.95 -7.54 20.86
CA GLU A 116 6.10 -8.21 19.57
C GLU A 116 5.00 -7.71 18.62
N GLY A 117 5.24 -7.86 17.31
CA GLY A 117 4.26 -7.59 16.29
C GLY A 117 4.38 -8.59 15.14
N PHE A 118 3.24 -8.96 14.58
CA PHE A 118 3.15 -9.77 13.39
C PHE A 118 2.57 -8.93 12.25
N ILE A 119 3.28 -8.87 11.13
CA ILE A 119 2.93 -8.00 10.00
C ILE A 119 2.59 -8.88 8.81
N VAL A 120 1.46 -8.58 8.17
CA VAL A 120 1.05 -9.18 6.91
C VAL A 120 0.92 -8.07 5.88
N PRO A 121 1.81 -8.00 4.88
CA PRO A 121 1.70 -7.09 3.77
C PRO A 121 0.54 -7.46 2.84
N PHE A 122 -0.06 -6.45 2.24
CA PHE A 122 -1.07 -6.63 1.20
C PHE A 122 -0.89 -5.56 0.12
N HIS A 123 -0.71 -6.02 -1.12
CA HIS A 123 -0.56 -5.14 -2.28
C HIS A 123 -1.68 -5.43 -3.27
N PHE A 124 -2.29 -4.38 -3.79
CA PHE A 124 -3.31 -4.51 -4.81
C PHE A 124 -3.13 -3.44 -5.89
N SER A 125 -3.61 -3.75 -7.08
CA SER A 125 -3.66 -2.77 -8.17
C SER A 125 -5.08 -2.23 -8.29
N ASP A 126 -5.21 -0.92 -8.37
CA ASP A 126 -6.50 -0.30 -8.66
C ASP A 126 -6.89 -0.47 -10.15
N ALA A 127 -8.09 0.00 -10.51
CA ALA A 127 -8.65 -0.12 -11.86
C ALA A 127 -7.79 0.53 -12.96
N ILE A 128 -6.83 1.38 -12.61
CA ILE A 128 -5.90 2.04 -13.54
C ILE A 128 -4.47 1.49 -13.42
N GLY A 129 -4.28 0.37 -12.72
CA GLY A 129 -3.01 -0.33 -12.61
C GLY A 129 -2.02 0.27 -11.60
N ARG A 130 -2.43 1.20 -10.72
CA ARG A 130 -1.55 1.70 -9.65
C ARG A 130 -1.45 0.68 -8.55
N VAL A 131 -0.23 0.40 -8.12
CA VAL A 131 0.02 -0.47 -6.98
C VAL A 131 -0.16 0.32 -5.69
N ASN A 132 -1.10 -0.12 -4.86
CA ASN A 132 -1.30 0.37 -3.52
C ASN A 132 -0.69 -0.64 -2.54
N SER A 133 0.01 -0.14 -1.54
CA SER A 133 0.65 -0.96 -0.52
C SER A 133 -0.04 -0.74 0.81
N SER A 134 -0.50 -1.84 1.39
CA SER A 134 -1.12 -1.87 2.69
C SER A 134 -0.45 -2.93 3.56
N LEU A 135 -0.68 -2.88 4.83
CA LEU A 135 -0.25 -3.90 5.77
C LEU A 135 -1.20 -4.00 6.95
N ILE A 136 -1.27 -5.17 7.54
CA ILE A 136 -1.89 -5.34 8.85
C ILE A 136 -0.79 -5.63 9.87
N VAL A 137 -0.85 -4.96 11.00
CA VAL A 137 -0.01 -5.22 12.16
C VAL A 137 -0.87 -5.77 13.27
N PHE A 138 -0.50 -6.91 13.81
CA PHE A 138 -1.05 -7.46 15.04
C PHE A 138 -0.08 -7.20 16.17
N PHE A 139 -0.59 -6.71 17.29
CA PHE A 139 0.20 -6.30 18.43
C PHE A 139 0.08 -7.33 19.56
N TRP A 140 1.20 -7.58 20.22
CA TRP A 140 1.36 -8.61 21.23
C TRP A 140 2.11 -8.10 22.44
N SER A 141 1.52 -8.22 23.64
CA SER A 141 2.09 -7.74 24.91
C SER A 141 2.52 -8.85 25.87
N ASP A 142 2.04 -10.07 25.63
CA ASP A 142 2.43 -11.27 26.41
C ASP A 142 3.92 -11.63 26.21
N PRO A 143 4.48 -12.60 26.97
CA PRO A 143 5.85 -13.04 26.78
C PRO A 143 6.15 -13.52 25.34
N SER A 144 7.27 -13.07 24.78
CA SER A 144 7.70 -13.35 23.40
C SER A 144 7.84 -14.85 23.07
N GLN A 145 7.99 -15.72 24.09
CA GLN A 145 8.05 -17.17 23.87
C GLN A 145 6.71 -17.71 23.36
N LYS A 146 5.58 -17.26 23.93
CA LYS A 146 4.24 -17.65 23.48
C LYS A 146 4.00 -17.15 22.05
N PHE A 147 4.40 -15.90 21.76
CA PHE A 147 4.32 -15.35 20.42
C PHE A 147 5.09 -16.19 19.39
N ARG A 148 6.36 -16.51 19.64
CA ARG A 148 7.16 -17.33 18.75
C ARG A 148 6.55 -18.72 18.51
N PHE A 149 5.99 -19.33 19.56
CA PHE A 149 5.29 -20.60 19.44
C PHE A 149 4.05 -20.50 18.54
N LEU A 150 3.23 -19.45 18.72
CA LEU A 150 2.06 -19.18 17.88
C LEU A 150 2.47 -19.01 16.41
N ILE A 151 3.40 -18.09 16.14
CA ILE A 151 3.80 -17.75 14.77
C ILE A 151 4.43 -18.94 14.06
N SER A 152 5.22 -19.78 14.75
CA SER A 152 5.81 -20.97 14.14
C SER A 152 4.77 -21.96 13.61
N ARG A 153 3.55 -21.94 14.11
CA ARG A 153 2.46 -22.88 13.75
C ARG A 153 1.36 -22.24 12.90
N LYS A 154 1.11 -20.94 13.09
CA LYS A 154 -0.11 -20.29 12.59
C LYS A 154 0.14 -19.16 11.58
N LYS A 155 1.40 -18.80 11.30
CA LYS A 155 1.69 -17.65 10.43
C LYS A 155 1.08 -17.76 9.03
N TYR A 156 1.03 -18.96 8.46
CA TYR A 156 0.49 -19.16 7.11
C TYR A 156 -1.04 -19.08 7.09
N GLU A 157 -1.68 -19.67 8.11
CA GLU A 157 -3.12 -19.58 8.31
C GLU A 157 -3.56 -18.13 8.51
N MET A 158 -2.88 -17.42 9.41
CA MET A 158 -3.13 -15.99 9.63
C MET A 158 -2.87 -15.16 8.37
N HIS A 159 -1.81 -15.47 7.62
CA HIS A 159 -1.52 -14.77 6.38
C HIS A 159 -2.67 -14.94 5.37
N LEU A 160 -3.19 -16.14 5.21
CA LEU A 160 -4.30 -16.41 4.30
C LEU A 160 -5.58 -15.67 4.74
N ILE A 161 -5.94 -15.74 6.02
CA ILE A 161 -7.07 -15.00 6.59
C ILE A 161 -6.93 -13.50 6.28
N MET A 162 -5.72 -12.95 6.40
CA MET A 162 -5.47 -11.53 6.18
C MET A 162 -5.58 -11.10 4.71
N ILE A 163 -5.27 -11.98 3.76
CA ILE A 163 -5.50 -11.70 2.34
C ILE A 163 -6.99 -11.48 2.07
N TYR A 164 -7.85 -12.38 2.56
CA TYR A 164 -9.31 -12.24 2.41
C TYR A 164 -9.84 -11.01 3.13
N TRP A 165 -9.37 -10.77 4.35
CA TRP A 165 -9.80 -9.59 5.11
C TRP A 165 -9.40 -8.27 4.43
N ALA A 166 -8.15 -8.18 3.98
CA ALA A 166 -7.65 -6.98 3.32
C ALA A 166 -8.37 -6.72 1.99
N GLN A 167 -8.64 -7.79 1.22
CA GLN A 167 -9.43 -7.67 0.00
C GLN A 167 -10.85 -7.18 0.31
N ARG A 168 -11.53 -7.76 1.31
CA ARG A 168 -12.87 -7.32 1.70
C ARG A 168 -12.89 -5.88 2.20
N ALA A 169 -11.84 -5.46 2.92
CA ALA A 169 -11.69 -4.06 3.35
C ALA A 169 -11.59 -3.11 2.15
N VAL A 170 -10.79 -3.46 1.14
CA VAL A 170 -10.68 -2.68 -0.11
C VAL A 170 -12.02 -2.58 -0.81
N ASP A 171 -12.76 -3.69 -0.94
CA ASP A 171 -14.05 -3.73 -1.61
C ASP A 171 -15.07 -2.84 -0.89
N LEU A 172 -15.20 -2.96 0.43
CA LEU A 172 -16.12 -2.16 1.24
C LEU A 172 -15.75 -0.67 1.23
N VAL A 173 -14.46 -0.33 1.29
CA VAL A 173 -14.02 1.06 1.18
C VAL A 173 -14.32 1.60 -0.20
N ALA A 174 -14.09 0.82 -1.26
CA ALA A 174 -14.42 1.22 -2.63
C ALA A 174 -15.93 1.47 -2.81
N GLU A 175 -16.78 0.64 -2.20
CA GLU A 175 -18.24 0.82 -2.21
C GLU A 175 -18.69 2.08 -1.47
N THR A 176 -18.10 2.33 -0.29
CA THR A 176 -18.48 3.44 0.60
C THR A 176 -17.96 4.78 0.12
N TYR A 177 -16.76 4.82 -0.44
CA TYR A 177 -16.06 6.04 -0.83
C TYR A 177 -15.91 6.18 -2.35
N ARG A 178 -16.87 5.68 -3.11
CA ARG A 178 -16.89 5.80 -4.60
C ARG A 178 -16.56 7.20 -5.11
N ASP A 179 -16.84 8.23 -4.33
CA ASP A 179 -16.60 9.64 -4.64
C ASP A 179 -15.48 10.26 -3.77
N GLY A 180 -14.77 9.46 -2.97
CA GLY A 180 -13.71 9.94 -2.08
C GLY A 180 -12.36 10.15 -2.79
N PRO A 181 -11.44 10.96 -2.18
CA PRO A 181 -10.17 11.36 -2.81
C PRO A 181 -9.26 10.17 -3.19
N ARG A 182 -9.38 9.01 -2.52
CA ARG A 182 -8.61 7.79 -2.85
C ARG A 182 -9.16 7.03 -4.04
N PHE A 183 -10.45 7.18 -4.28
CA PHE A 183 -11.17 6.54 -5.37
C PHE A 183 -11.71 7.55 -6.40
N ALA A 184 -11.45 8.85 -6.19
CA ALA A 184 -11.70 9.94 -7.15
C ALA A 184 -10.91 9.79 -8.46
N ALA A 185 -10.34 8.63 -8.69
CA ALA A 185 -9.93 8.17 -10.00
C ALA A 185 -11.09 8.07 -11.01
N LYS A 186 -12.34 8.41 -10.62
CA LYS A 186 -13.41 8.64 -11.61
C LYS A 186 -13.07 9.76 -12.61
N GLU A 187 -12.26 10.74 -12.20
CA GLU A 187 -11.73 11.74 -13.15
C GLU A 187 -10.48 11.25 -13.91
N ALA A 188 -9.84 10.16 -13.48
CA ALA A 188 -8.60 9.66 -14.05
C ALA A 188 -8.74 8.32 -14.81
N VAL A 189 -9.92 7.67 -14.78
CA VAL A 189 -10.18 6.62 -15.77
C VAL A 189 -10.45 7.34 -17.08
N PRO A 190 -9.54 7.28 -18.06
CA PRO A 190 -9.81 7.86 -19.37
C PRO A 190 -11.11 7.23 -19.86
N GLN A 191 -12.13 8.04 -20.14
CA GLN A 191 -13.31 7.56 -20.85
C GLN A 191 -12.83 6.82 -22.09
N GLN A 192 -13.55 5.83 -22.57
CA GLN A 192 -13.12 4.93 -23.67
C GLN A 192 -12.53 5.64 -24.92
N GLY A 193 -12.75 6.95 -25.08
CA GLY A 193 -12.12 7.83 -26.09
C GLY A 193 -10.83 8.53 -25.64
N GLN A 194 -10.42 8.42 -24.38
CA GLN A 194 -9.22 9.08 -23.80
C GLN A 194 -8.05 8.12 -23.54
N MET A 195 -8.21 6.82 -23.83
CA MET A 195 -7.10 5.88 -23.67
C MET A 195 -5.98 6.20 -24.67
N LEU A 196 -4.74 6.16 -24.18
CA LEU A 196 -3.58 6.28 -25.05
C LEU A 196 -3.56 5.11 -26.05
N THR A 197 -3.31 5.40 -27.30
CA THR A 197 -3.00 4.37 -28.31
C THR A 197 -1.65 3.75 -28.00
N ASP A 198 -1.35 2.58 -28.59
CA ASP A 198 -0.05 1.93 -28.44
C ASP A 198 1.09 2.87 -28.83
N ARG A 199 0.95 3.60 -29.94
CA ARG A 199 1.96 4.57 -30.40
C ARG A 199 2.14 5.76 -29.47
N GLU A 200 1.09 6.24 -28.85
CA GLU A 200 1.16 7.29 -27.85
C GLU A 200 1.85 6.79 -26.57
N ARG A 201 1.62 5.53 -26.18
CA ARG A 201 2.34 4.89 -25.08
C ARG A 201 3.83 4.71 -25.40
N ASP A 202 4.15 4.20 -26.59
CA ASP A 202 5.52 4.00 -27.04
C ASP A 202 6.32 5.30 -26.97
N VAL A 203 5.81 6.39 -27.56
CA VAL A 203 6.53 7.66 -27.61
C VAL A 203 6.70 8.28 -26.24
N LEU A 204 5.71 8.14 -25.32
CA LEU A 204 5.84 8.60 -23.95
C LEU A 204 6.83 7.74 -23.15
N ALA A 205 6.88 6.42 -23.36
CA ALA A 205 7.84 5.53 -22.71
C ALA A 205 9.28 5.86 -23.12
N TRP A 206 9.53 6.15 -24.40
CA TRP A 206 10.86 6.60 -24.84
C TRP A 206 11.21 8.00 -24.32
N ALA A 207 10.23 8.90 -24.26
CA ALA A 207 10.40 10.20 -23.63
C ALA A 207 10.75 10.09 -22.14
N ALA A 208 10.15 9.14 -21.41
CA ALA A 208 10.46 8.85 -20.02
C ALA A 208 11.90 8.37 -19.81
N ARG A 209 12.45 7.65 -20.81
CA ARG A 209 13.86 7.22 -20.85
C ARG A 209 14.84 8.30 -21.33
N GLY A 210 14.36 9.53 -21.45
CA GLY A 210 15.20 10.68 -21.84
C GLY A 210 15.48 10.81 -23.34
N LYS A 211 14.80 10.04 -24.21
CA LYS A 211 15.00 10.12 -25.66
C LYS A 211 14.35 11.38 -26.24
N SER A 212 15.05 11.99 -27.20
CA SER A 212 14.51 13.09 -28.01
C SER A 212 13.45 12.61 -28.98
N ALA A 213 12.73 13.52 -29.62
CA ALA A 213 11.77 13.15 -30.66
C ALA A 213 12.48 12.52 -31.87
N LEU A 214 13.68 12.96 -32.20
CA LEU A 214 14.50 12.41 -33.27
C LEU A 214 14.98 10.99 -32.94
N ASP A 215 15.56 10.77 -31.75
CA ASP A 215 15.96 9.43 -31.30
C ASP A 215 14.79 8.45 -31.32
N THR A 216 13.61 8.93 -30.84
CA THR A 216 12.39 8.13 -30.81
C THR A 216 11.89 7.79 -32.21
N ALA A 217 12.02 8.72 -33.17
CA ALA A 217 11.68 8.51 -34.55
C ALA A 217 12.55 7.40 -35.18
N ASP A 218 13.85 7.45 -34.94
CA ASP A 218 14.79 6.41 -35.40
C ASP A 218 14.45 5.03 -34.79
N ILE A 219 14.17 4.98 -33.47
CA ILE A 219 13.85 3.73 -32.76
C ILE A 219 12.55 3.11 -33.26
N LEU A 220 11.52 3.93 -33.50
CA LEU A 220 10.19 3.47 -33.86
C LEU A 220 9.97 3.40 -35.39
N HIS A 221 10.98 3.76 -36.18
CA HIS A 221 10.91 3.87 -37.64
C HIS A 221 9.78 4.80 -38.11
N LEU A 222 9.71 5.99 -37.49
CA LEU A 222 8.74 7.04 -37.81
C LEU A 222 9.46 8.33 -38.24
N SER A 223 8.70 9.32 -38.72
CA SER A 223 9.24 10.67 -38.86
C SER A 223 9.21 11.40 -37.49
N GLU A 224 10.13 12.34 -37.31
CA GLU A 224 10.15 13.19 -36.08
C GLU A 224 8.83 13.91 -35.86
N ASP A 225 8.20 14.40 -36.94
CA ASP A 225 6.91 15.08 -36.90
C ASP A 225 5.76 14.15 -36.47
N THR A 226 5.83 12.87 -36.88
CA THR A 226 4.88 11.85 -36.41
C THR A 226 5.02 11.61 -34.93
N VAL A 227 6.24 11.50 -34.41
CA VAL A 227 6.51 11.36 -32.97
C VAL A 227 5.99 12.57 -32.20
N LYS A 228 6.28 13.81 -32.67
CA LYS A 228 5.76 15.04 -32.05
C LYS A 228 4.23 15.07 -32.02
N THR A 229 3.59 14.58 -33.08
CA THR A 229 2.14 14.49 -33.17
C THR A 229 1.57 13.50 -32.16
N HIS A 230 2.16 12.30 -32.02
CA HIS A 230 1.75 11.33 -31.00
C HIS A 230 1.95 11.86 -29.58
N ILE A 231 3.07 12.54 -29.29
CA ILE A 231 3.30 13.18 -27.99
C ILE A 231 2.20 14.21 -27.72
N ARG A 232 1.92 15.10 -28.66
CA ARG A 232 0.87 16.13 -28.49
C ARG A 232 -0.51 15.52 -28.22
N ASN A 233 -0.88 14.48 -28.97
CA ASN A 233 -2.14 13.77 -28.78
C ASN A 233 -2.21 13.09 -27.41
N ALA A 234 -1.13 12.46 -26.98
CA ALA A 234 -1.02 11.86 -25.66
C ALA A 234 -1.15 12.92 -24.54
N LEU A 235 -0.47 14.06 -24.67
CA LEU A 235 -0.58 15.17 -23.71
C LEU A 235 -2.01 15.70 -23.61
N ASN A 236 -2.71 15.88 -24.72
CA ASN A 236 -4.10 16.30 -24.75
C ASN A 236 -5.01 15.29 -24.04
N LYS A 237 -4.85 13.99 -24.32
CA LYS A 237 -5.61 12.92 -23.67
C LYS A 237 -5.37 12.85 -22.17
N LEU A 238 -4.13 13.11 -21.75
CA LEU A 238 -3.74 13.12 -20.34
C LEU A 238 -4.09 14.44 -19.64
N GLY A 239 -4.54 15.47 -20.34
CA GLY A 239 -4.72 16.81 -19.76
C GLY A 239 -3.40 17.35 -19.20
N ALA A 240 -2.29 17.14 -19.92
CA ALA A 240 -0.96 17.54 -19.48
C ALA A 240 -0.47 18.78 -20.23
N ASN A 241 0.17 19.71 -19.50
CA ASN A 241 0.57 21.01 -20.06
C ASN A 241 1.93 20.98 -20.78
N ASN A 242 2.74 19.95 -20.53
CA ASN A 242 4.05 19.79 -21.19
C ASN A 242 4.50 18.31 -21.14
N LYS A 243 5.59 17.99 -21.86
CA LYS A 243 6.10 16.62 -21.99
C LYS A 243 6.44 16.00 -20.62
N THR A 244 7.11 16.73 -19.75
CA THR A 244 7.47 16.23 -18.41
C THR A 244 6.22 15.92 -17.58
N HIS A 245 5.23 16.81 -17.56
CA HIS A 245 3.96 16.58 -16.87
C HIS A 245 3.22 15.37 -17.48
N GLY A 246 3.21 15.21 -18.80
CA GLY A 246 2.58 14.06 -19.47
C GLY A 246 3.25 12.75 -19.13
N VAL A 247 4.58 12.70 -19.16
CA VAL A 247 5.38 11.53 -18.76
C VAL A 247 5.12 11.16 -17.30
N THR A 248 5.22 12.13 -16.39
CA THR A 248 4.96 11.90 -14.96
C THR A 248 3.54 11.37 -14.74
N LYS A 249 2.55 11.97 -15.40
CA LYS A 249 1.15 11.54 -15.30
C LYS A 249 0.93 10.15 -15.88
N ALA A 250 1.57 9.81 -17.01
CA ALA A 250 1.48 8.48 -17.62
C ALA A 250 2.11 7.39 -16.75
N ILE A 251 3.26 7.66 -16.11
CA ILE A 251 3.89 6.75 -15.12
C ILE A 251 2.99 6.60 -13.90
N TYR A 252 2.50 7.71 -13.39
CA TYR A 252 1.62 7.75 -12.21
C TYR A 252 0.33 6.94 -12.43
N LEU A 253 -0.24 7.01 -13.63
CA LEU A 253 -1.45 6.28 -14.03
C LEU A 253 -1.16 4.83 -14.46
N GLY A 254 0.09 4.36 -14.41
CA GLY A 254 0.47 3.02 -14.85
C GLY A 254 0.32 2.77 -16.34
N LEU A 255 0.22 3.84 -17.16
CA LEU A 255 0.01 3.74 -18.60
C LEU A 255 1.30 3.45 -19.36
N ILE A 256 2.45 3.74 -18.77
CA ILE A 256 3.79 3.43 -19.29
C ILE A 256 4.69 2.94 -18.15
N ASN A 257 5.64 2.06 -18.50
CA ASN A 257 6.71 1.58 -17.63
C ASN A 257 8.06 2.12 -18.12
N VAL A 258 8.96 2.44 -17.20
CA VAL A 258 10.29 3.00 -17.49
C VAL A 258 11.39 2.02 -17.15
#